data_fd42c84a57de7adce428fdb168034150
#
_entry.id   fd42c84a57de7adce428fdb168034150
#
_cell.length_a   1.000
_cell.length_b   1.000
_cell.length_c   1.000
_cell.angle_alpha   90.00
_cell.angle_beta   90.00
_cell.angle_gamma   90.00
#
_symmetry.space_group_name_H-M   'P 1'
#
loop_
_entity.id
_entity.type
_entity.pdbx_description
1 polymer ?
#
loop_
_entity_poly.entity_id
_entity_poly.type
_entity_poly.pdbx_seq_one_letter_code
_entity_poly.pdbx_strand_id
1 'polypeptide(L)'
;MGRTYSSSIAILVALCISACSENGRAEPQQPAPAARQADPDGRQMSVEEAKQELPGFPVESLPPYLRETLVEVARDEFVYDGAPFTLAGCLKEDKPCKRHATRGLTLVANQLAGGASPSEALAAYNRYYGSFDPKSRQSIDLTDAPCLGPADAKVTLVEFADYECPYCAAAAPILHQAVQENPQVRLCFQHFPLPSHDNAFSAAQAAVYAHRHGKFWELHELIFRNQQRLSSQVIKDLVQQVGLDPQGLVKAVADDELAPVVEKQRAQGRALGITGTPTIFVNGRQFTLPLSPELLRFTIEDELEWQTHGGKWANE
;
A
#
# COMPACT_ATOMS: atom_id res chain seq x y z
N MET A 1 2.03 20.66 56.20
CA MET A 1 0.57 20.51 56.19
C MET A 1 0.13 20.17 54.80
N GLY A 2 -0.12 18.90 54.57
CA GLY A 2 -0.51 18.35 53.25
C GLY A 2 -2.01 18.44 53.02
N ARG A 3 -2.38 18.55 51.76
CA ARG A 3 -3.72 18.16 51.30
C ARG A 3 -3.58 17.47 49.93
N THR A 4 -3.84 16.18 49.97
CA THR A 4 -4.05 15.30 48.82
C THR A 4 -5.44 15.56 48.24
N TYR A 5 -5.52 15.79 46.91
CA TYR A 5 -6.79 15.75 46.18
C TYR A 5 -6.84 14.49 45.35
N SER A 6 -7.75 13.60 45.71
CA SER A 6 -8.20 12.46 44.94
C SER A 6 -9.29 12.93 43.98
N SER A 7 -9.10 12.73 42.69
CA SER A 7 -10.13 12.99 41.68
C SER A 7 -10.64 11.64 41.11
N SER A 8 -11.84 11.30 41.56
CA SER A 8 -12.62 10.18 40.99
C SER A 8 -13.23 10.62 39.68
N ILE A 9 -12.96 9.89 38.62
CA ILE A 9 -13.59 10.07 37.30
C ILE A 9 -14.86 9.22 37.28
N ALA A 10 -16.00 9.91 37.24
CA ALA A 10 -17.31 9.28 37.08
C ALA A 10 -17.57 8.99 35.60
N ILE A 11 -17.86 7.72 35.28
CA ILE A 11 -18.28 7.26 33.96
C ILE A 11 -19.78 7.59 33.82
N LEU A 12 -20.12 8.50 32.90
CA LEU A 12 -21.48 8.79 32.49
C LEU A 12 -21.87 7.76 31.38
N VAL A 13 -22.79 6.86 31.74
CA VAL A 13 -23.51 5.99 30.81
C VAL A 13 -24.68 6.79 30.24
N ALA A 14 -24.63 7.13 28.96
CA ALA A 14 -25.74 7.73 28.25
C ALA A 14 -26.64 6.61 27.66
N LEU A 15 -27.83 6.47 28.22
CA LEU A 15 -28.91 5.69 27.59
C LEU A 15 -29.46 6.46 26.38
N CYS A 16 -29.35 5.90 25.19
CA CYS A 16 -30.15 6.31 24.03
C CYS A 16 -31.37 5.44 23.93
N ILE A 17 -32.51 6.08 24.03
CA ILE A 17 -33.85 5.52 23.90
C ILE A 17 -34.16 5.33 22.40
N SER A 18 -34.68 4.16 22.08
CA SER A 18 -35.19 3.73 20.77
C SER A 18 -36.27 4.63 20.19
N ALA A 19 -36.20 4.90 18.88
CA ALA A 19 -37.32 5.18 18.04
C ALA A 19 -37.37 4.14 16.90
N CYS A 20 -38.38 3.30 16.89
CA CYS A 20 -38.66 2.33 15.84
C CYS A 20 -39.00 3.03 14.53
N SER A 21 -38.41 2.57 13.43
CA SER A 21 -38.95 2.71 12.09
C SER A 21 -38.79 1.37 11.39
N GLU A 22 -39.92 0.80 10.96
CA GLU A 22 -40.06 -0.50 10.31
C GLU A 22 -39.61 -0.45 8.85
N ASN A 23 -39.14 -1.61 8.37
CA ASN A 23 -38.81 -2.00 6.99
C ASN A 23 -37.36 -1.79 6.54
N GLY A 24 -36.49 -2.70 6.93
CA GLY A 24 -35.23 -3.02 6.27
C GLY A 24 -34.96 -4.51 6.48
N ARG A 25 -35.04 -5.33 5.43
CA ARG A 25 -34.58 -6.72 5.47
C ARG A 25 -33.14 -6.74 5.97
N ALA A 26 -32.93 -7.35 7.12
CA ALA A 26 -31.56 -7.65 7.61
C ALA A 26 -30.93 -8.67 6.65
N GLU A 27 -29.83 -8.30 6.02
CA GLU A 27 -28.92 -9.28 5.44
C GLU A 27 -28.43 -10.23 6.54
N PRO A 28 -28.35 -11.55 6.27
CA PRO A 28 -27.84 -12.48 7.25
C PRO A 28 -26.38 -12.12 7.55
N GLN A 29 -26.12 -11.64 8.76
CA GLN A 29 -24.77 -11.51 9.28
C GLN A 29 -24.13 -12.90 9.22
N GLN A 30 -23.04 -13.02 8.45
CA GLN A 30 -22.19 -14.20 8.50
C GLN A 30 -21.77 -14.40 9.96
N PRO A 31 -21.88 -15.61 10.52
CA PRO A 31 -21.40 -15.87 11.87
C PRO A 31 -19.91 -15.53 11.92
N ALA A 32 -19.51 -14.78 12.93
CA ALA A 32 -18.11 -14.55 13.23
C ALA A 32 -17.36 -15.89 13.20
N PRO A 33 -16.17 -15.98 12.57
CA PRO A 33 -15.42 -17.22 12.52
C PRO A 33 -15.27 -17.73 13.95
N ALA A 34 -15.68 -18.98 14.17
CA ALA A 34 -15.60 -19.63 15.46
C ALA A 34 -14.16 -19.49 15.98
N ALA A 35 -14.00 -18.86 17.16
CA ALA A 35 -12.71 -18.85 17.83
C ALA A 35 -12.21 -20.30 17.88
N ARG A 36 -11.05 -20.56 17.23
CA ARG A 36 -10.43 -21.88 17.25
C ARG A 36 -10.37 -22.34 18.71
N GLN A 37 -10.85 -23.54 18.96
CA GLN A 37 -10.62 -24.20 20.23
C GLN A 37 -9.11 -24.26 20.45
N ALA A 38 -8.65 -23.62 21.52
CA ALA A 38 -7.27 -23.77 21.96
C ALA A 38 -6.99 -25.28 22.12
N ASP A 39 -5.77 -25.69 21.77
CA ASP A 39 -5.29 -27.05 22.03
C ASP A 39 -5.70 -27.44 23.45
N PRO A 40 -6.35 -28.59 23.65
CA PRO A 40 -6.84 -29.02 24.96
C PRO A 40 -5.75 -29.04 26.05
N ASP A 41 -4.47 -29.09 25.66
CA ASP A 41 -3.32 -29.03 26.57
C ASP A 41 -2.71 -27.62 26.76
N GLY A 42 -3.21 -26.60 26.06
CA GLY A 42 -2.71 -25.22 26.12
C GLY A 42 -1.25 -25.06 25.68
N ARG A 43 -0.68 -26.07 25.01
CA ARG A 43 0.70 -26.06 24.56
C ARG A 43 0.82 -25.20 23.31
N GLN A 44 1.65 -24.14 23.41
CA GLN A 44 2.00 -23.29 22.29
C GLN A 44 3.30 -23.78 21.65
N MET A 45 3.38 -23.70 20.30
CA MET A 45 4.58 -24.06 19.55
C MET A 45 5.79 -23.25 20.02
N SER A 46 6.84 -23.92 20.43
CA SER A 46 8.11 -23.30 20.81
C SER A 46 8.86 -22.74 19.59
N VAL A 47 9.84 -21.87 19.83
CA VAL A 47 10.72 -21.35 18.78
C VAL A 47 11.49 -22.48 18.08
N GLU A 48 11.99 -23.45 18.85
CA GLU A 48 12.79 -24.56 18.31
C GLU A 48 11.95 -25.50 17.43
N GLU A 49 10.72 -25.80 17.82
CA GLU A 49 9.79 -26.57 16.98
C GLU A 49 9.49 -25.83 15.68
N ALA A 50 9.22 -24.52 15.74
CA ALA A 50 8.96 -23.71 14.56
C ALA A 50 10.19 -23.62 13.64
N LYS A 51 11.42 -23.53 14.16
CA LYS A 51 12.66 -23.55 13.38
C LYS A 51 12.89 -24.87 12.65
N GLN A 52 12.50 -25.98 13.26
CA GLN A 52 12.59 -27.29 12.60
C GLN A 52 11.64 -27.38 11.40
N GLU A 53 10.46 -26.79 11.50
CA GLU A 53 9.46 -26.78 10.43
C GLU A 53 9.77 -25.75 9.35
N LEU A 54 10.26 -24.57 9.73
CA LEU A 54 10.56 -23.43 8.86
C LEU A 54 12.03 -23.02 8.97
N PRO A 55 12.98 -23.86 8.55
CA PRO A 55 14.40 -23.60 8.73
C PRO A 55 14.85 -22.35 7.95
N GLY A 56 15.50 -21.42 8.67
CA GLY A 56 15.99 -20.15 8.12
C GLY A 56 14.93 -19.06 7.99
N PHE A 57 13.68 -19.32 8.36
CA PHE A 57 12.66 -18.27 8.51
C PHE A 57 12.74 -17.66 9.92
N PRO A 58 12.60 -16.32 10.10
CA PRO A 58 12.80 -15.64 11.39
C PRO A 58 11.61 -15.81 12.35
N VAL A 59 11.33 -17.05 12.75
CA VAL A 59 10.21 -17.42 13.63
C VAL A 59 10.33 -16.87 15.05
N GLU A 60 11.53 -16.45 15.48
CA GLU A 60 11.81 -15.88 16.80
C GLU A 60 11.03 -14.58 17.04
N SER A 61 10.86 -13.79 16.00
CA SER A 61 10.15 -12.52 16.04
C SER A 61 8.62 -12.67 16.14
N LEU A 62 8.10 -13.89 15.90
CA LEU A 62 6.67 -14.16 15.89
C LEU A 62 6.14 -14.51 17.29
N PRO A 63 4.96 -13.99 17.67
CA PRO A 63 4.23 -14.46 18.85
C PRO A 63 3.95 -15.98 18.77
N PRO A 64 3.88 -16.69 19.91
CA PRO A 64 3.69 -18.15 19.91
C PRO A 64 2.48 -18.64 19.10
N TYR A 65 1.34 -17.97 19.21
CA TYR A 65 0.11 -18.31 18.48
C TYR A 65 0.24 -18.14 16.95
N LEU A 66 1.09 -17.21 16.49
CA LEU A 66 1.35 -17.05 15.06
C LEU A 66 2.30 -18.10 14.50
N ARG A 67 3.23 -18.63 15.31
CA ARG A 67 4.16 -19.67 14.85
C ARG A 67 3.42 -20.93 14.42
N GLU A 68 2.50 -21.42 15.24
CA GLU A 68 1.71 -22.61 14.93
C GLU A 68 0.87 -22.41 13.66
N THR A 69 0.13 -21.32 13.59
CA THR A 69 -0.69 -20.98 12.43
C THR A 69 0.16 -20.86 11.15
N LEU A 70 1.32 -20.20 11.23
CA LEU A 70 2.18 -20.04 10.07
C LEU A 70 2.78 -21.38 9.61
N VAL A 71 3.14 -22.26 10.54
CA VAL A 71 3.63 -23.62 10.23
C VAL A 71 2.53 -24.46 9.58
N GLU A 72 1.28 -24.41 10.06
CA GLU A 72 0.15 -25.08 9.43
C GLU A 72 -0.03 -24.61 7.98
N VAL A 73 -0.10 -23.30 7.78
CA VAL A 73 -0.21 -22.72 6.42
C VAL A 73 0.96 -23.16 5.53
N ALA A 74 2.19 -23.13 6.06
CA ALA A 74 3.37 -23.47 5.29
C ALA A 74 3.45 -24.96 4.88
N ARG A 75 2.83 -25.85 5.65
CA ARG A 75 2.78 -27.28 5.33
C ARG A 75 1.79 -27.60 4.22
N ASP A 76 0.70 -26.83 4.15
CA ASP A 76 -0.43 -27.13 3.28
C ASP A 76 -0.39 -26.30 1.97
N GLU A 77 0.15 -25.08 2.00
CA GLU A 77 0.17 -24.20 0.85
C GLU A 77 1.38 -24.42 -0.03
N PHE A 78 1.15 -24.49 -1.35
CA PHE A 78 2.21 -24.63 -2.35
C PHE A 78 2.88 -23.27 -2.63
N VAL A 79 4.17 -23.33 -3.00
CA VAL A 79 4.88 -22.15 -3.48
C VAL A 79 4.31 -21.73 -4.84
N TYR A 80 4.23 -20.41 -5.06
CA TYR A 80 3.57 -19.80 -6.23
C TYR A 80 4.34 -19.94 -7.54
N ASP A 81 5.61 -20.32 -7.50
CA ASP A 81 6.51 -20.37 -8.67
C ASP A 81 6.37 -21.65 -9.52
N GLY A 82 5.35 -22.46 -9.25
CA GLY A 82 5.08 -23.70 -9.96
C GLY A 82 5.91 -24.91 -9.49
N ALA A 83 6.84 -24.72 -8.54
CA ALA A 83 7.57 -25.85 -7.98
C ALA A 83 6.62 -26.80 -7.22
N PRO A 84 6.80 -28.14 -7.31
CA PRO A 84 5.89 -29.11 -6.70
C PRO A 84 6.16 -29.30 -5.20
N PHE A 85 6.36 -28.20 -4.47
CA PHE A 85 6.67 -28.21 -3.05
C PHE A 85 5.78 -27.22 -2.30
N THR A 86 5.44 -27.57 -1.05
CA THR A 86 4.81 -26.62 -0.13
C THR A 86 5.82 -25.57 0.32
N LEU A 87 5.33 -24.48 0.90
CA LEU A 87 6.20 -23.43 1.46
C LEU A 87 7.21 -23.99 2.47
N ALA A 88 6.76 -24.85 3.41
CA ALA A 88 7.65 -25.55 4.33
C ALA A 88 8.60 -26.51 3.60
N GLY A 89 8.12 -27.21 2.58
CA GLY A 89 8.92 -28.13 1.79
C GLY A 89 10.08 -27.46 1.07
N CYS A 90 9.89 -26.23 0.57
CA CYS A 90 10.93 -25.43 -0.06
C CYS A 90 12.01 -24.96 0.92
N LEU A 91 11.68 -24.80 2.21
CA LEU A 91 12.65 -24.34 3.23
C LEU A 91 13.51 -25.47 3.77
N LYS A 92 13.01 -26.72 3.82
CA LYS A 92 13.68 -27.87 4.48
C LYS A 92 14.95 -28.35 3.78
N GLU A 93 15.13 -28.00 2.53
CA GLU A 93 16.33 -28.30 1.76
C GLU A 93 16.76 -27.05 1.01
N ASP A 94 18.00 -27.04 0.51
CA ASP A 94 18.49 -25.88 -0.28
C ASP A 94 17.93 -25.94 -1.72
N LYS A 95 16.60 -25.79 -1.83
CA LYS A 95 15.87 -25.83 -3.09
C LYS A 95 15.83 -24.47 -3.78
N PRO A 96 15.75 -24.43 -5.12
CA PRO A 96 15.61 -23.17 -5.85
C PRO A 96 14.41 -22.32 -5.40
N CYS A 97 13.29 -22.96 -5.00
CA CYS A 97 12.07 -22.30 -4.52
C CYS A 97 12.18 -21.69 -3.10
N LYS A 98 13.29 -21.87 -2.38
CA LYS A 98 13.47 -21.37 -1.02
C LYS A 98 13.23 -19.87 -0.87
N ARG A 99 13.75 -19.08 -1.82
CA ARG A 99 13.55 -17.63 -1.84
C ARG A 99 12.06 -17.26 -1.96
N HIS A 100 11.33 -17.92 -2.87
CA HIS A 100 9.91 -17.70 -3.08
C HIS A 100 9.07 -18.13 -1.88
N ALA A 101 9.42 -19.27 -1.27
CA ALA A 101 8.78 -19.71 -0.04
C ALA A 101 8.98 -18.72 1.12
N THR A 102 10.20 -18.20 1.30
CA THR A 102 10.50 -17.19 2.32
C THR A 102 9.65 -15.92 2.11
N ARG A 103 9.53 -15.44 0.86
CA ARG A 103 8.70 -14.28 0.52
C ARG A 103 7.23 -14.53 0.77
N GLY A 104 6.72 -15.67 0.30
CA GLY A 104 5.33 -16.06 0.52
C GLY A 104 4.99 -16.12 2.01
N LEU A 105 5.85 -16.74 2.82
CA LEU A 105 5.69 -16.81 4.27
C LEU A 105 5.77 -15.44 4.94
N THR A 106 6.64 -14.54 4.48
CA THR A 106 6.71 -13.17 4.99
C THR A 106 5.39 -12.43 4.73
N LEU A 107 4.80 -12.60 3.56
CA LEU A 107 3.50 -12.01 3.23
C LEU A 107 2.40 -12.56 4.14
N VAL A 108 2.31 -13.87 4.28
CA VAL A 108 1.33 -14.53 5.16
C VAL A 108 1.53 -14.11 6.61
N ALA A 109 2.76 -14.11 7.12
CA ALA A 109 3.08 -13.72 8.49
C ALA A 109 2.67 -12.27 8.78
N ASN A 110 2.90 -11.34 7.85
CA ASN A 110 2.50 -9.93 7.98
C ASN A 110 0.97 -9.78 8.03
N GLN A 111 0.22 -10.53 7.23
CA GLN A 111 -1.25 -10.53 7.28
C GLN A 111 -1.76 -11.05 8.62
N LEU A 112 -1.23 -12.18 9.08
CA LEU A 112 -1.58 -12.77 10.38
C LEU A 112 -1.23 -11.84 11.55
N ALA A 113 -0.06 -11.19 11.51
CA ALA A 113 0.36 -10.22 12.52
C ALA A 113 -0.53 -8.97 12.54
N GLY A 114 -1.10 -8.59 11.39
CA GLY A 114 -2.10 -7.54 11.25
C GLY A 114 -3.50 -7.92 11.71
N GLY A 115 -3.70 -9.15 12.20
CA GLY A 115 -4.98 -9.66 12.73
C GLY A 115 -5.86 -10.38 11.70
N ALA A 116 -5.36 -10.63 10.49
CA ALA A 116 -6.08 -11.44 9.51
C ALA A 116 -6.20 -12.90 9.98
N SER A 117 -7.30 -13.54 9.67
CA SER A 117 -7.44 -14.99 9.81
C SER A 117 -6.53 -15.74 8.82
N PRO A 118 -6.23 -17.03 9.05
CA PRO A 118 -5.45 -17.83 8.11
C PRO A 118 -6.02 -17.83 6.69
N SER A 119 -7.34 -17.90 6.56
CA SER A 119 -8.03 -17.86 5.25
C SER A 119 -7.89 -16.51 4.54
N GLU A 120 -7.95 -15.40 5.28
CA GLU A 120 -7.72 -14.06 4.72
C GLU A 120 -6.26 -13.85 4.32
N ALA A 121 -5.32 -14.35 5.12
CA ALA A 121 -3.89 -14.30 4.80
C ALA A 121 -3.57 -15.10 3.52
N LEU A 122 -4.14 -16.30 3.38
CA LEU A 122 -4.03 -17.10 2.15
C LEU A 122 -4.71 -16.44 0.96
N ALA A 123 -5.88 -15.85 1.15
CA ALA A 123 -6.55 -15.09 0.08
C ALA A 123 -5.71 -13.89 -0.38
N ALA A 124 -4.99 -13.21 0.54
CA ALA A 124 -4.06 -12.14 0.20
C ALA A 124 -2.84 -12.67 -0.55
N TYR A 125 -2.27 -13.79 -0.12
CA TYR A 125 -1.17 -14.49 -0.80
C TYR A 125 -1.56 -14.87 -2.24
N ASN A 126 -2.68 -15.56 -2.43
CA ASN A 126 -3.13 -16.00 -3.75
C ASN A 126 -3.51 -14.81 -4.65
N ARG A 127 -4.13 -13.76 -4.12
CA ARG A 127 -4.44 -12.54 -4.86
C ARG A 127 -3.16 -11.82 -5.30
N TYR A 128 -2.15 -11.74 -4.44
CA TYR A 128 -0.88 -11.09 -4.76
C TYR A 128 -0.19 -11.81 -5.93
N TYR A 129 0.04 -13.12 -5.84
CA TYR A 129 0.73 -13.85 -6.90
C TYR A 129 -0.14 -14.07 -8.14
N GLY A 130 -1.45 -14.25 -7.99
CA GLY A 130 -2.39 -14.28 -9.11
C GLY A 130 -2.46 -12.97 -9.90
N SER A 131 -2.09 -11.84 -9.27
CA SER A 131 -2.06 -10.53 -9.94
C SER A 131 -0.93 -10.39 -10.97
N PHE A 132 0.03 -11.32 -11.02
CA PHE A 132 1.09 -11.32 -12.05
C PHE A 132 0.61 -11.75 -13.43
N ASP A 133 -0.57 -12.36 -13.57
CA ASP A 133 -1.18 -12.65 -14.88
C ASP A 133 -1.15 -11.37 -15.74
N PRO A 134 -0.60 -11.43 -16.97
CA PRO A 134 -0.57 -10.28 -17.89
C PRO A 134 -1.94 -9.64 -18.11
N LYS A 135 -3.04 -10.41 -18.02
CA LYS A 135 -4.41 -9.91 -18.18
C LYS A 135 -4.88 -9.01 -17.03
N SER A 136 -4.24 -9.08 -15.86
CA SER A 136 -4.56 -8.24 -14.72
C SER A 136 -3.90 -6.87 -14.78
N ARG A 137 -2.97 -6.65 -15.72
CA ARG A 137 -2.22 -5.41 -15.85
C ARG A 137 -3.01 -4.33 -16.57
N GLN A 138 -3.10 -3.17 -15.94
CA GLN A 138 -3.78 -2.01 -16.47
C GLN A 138 -2.82 -1.17 -17.34
N SER A 139 -3.34 -0.64 -18.43
CA SER A 139 -2.63 0.39 -19.22
C SER A 139 -2.90 1.76 -18.63
N ILE A 140 -1.85 2.46 -18.24
CA ILE A 140 -1.95 3.79 -17.63
C ILE A 140 -1.24 4.79 -18.54
N ASP A 141 -1.97 5.82 -19.00
CA ASP A 141 -1.39 6.91 -19.77
C ASP A 141 -0.54 7.81 -18.86
N LEU A 142 0.74 7.91 -19.18
CA LEU A 142 1.73 8.70 -18.43
C LEU A 142 2.20 9.95 -19.19
N THR A 143 1.50 10.35 -20.27
CA THR A 143 1.95 11.44 -21.16
C THR A 143 2.23 12.75 -20.42
N ASP A 144 1.38 13.10 -19.45
CA ASP A 144 1.51 14.35 -18.67
C ASP A 144 1.93 14.08 -17.22
N ALA A 145 2.47 12.89 -16.95
CA ALA A 145 2.86 12.49 -15.60
C ALA A 145 4.30 12.90 -15.28
N PRO A 146 4.57 13.61 -14.19
CA PRO A 146 5.93 13.77 -13.70
C PRO A 146 6.48 12.44 -13.23
N CYS A 147 7.66 12.07 -13.73
CA CYS A 147 8.33 10.84 -13.35
C CYS A 147 9.70 11.13 -12.73
N LEU A 148 10.08 10.35 -11.72
CA LEU A 148 11.35 10.34 -11.04
C LEU A 148 12.06 9.01 -11.34
N GLY A 149 13.36 9.05 -11.64
CA GLY A 149 14.16 7.87 -11.99
C GLY A 149 14.37 7.70 -13.50
N PRO A 150 15.09 6.65 -13.93
CA PRO A 150 15.43 6.45 -15.33
C PRO A 150 14.21 6.23 -16.22
N ALA A 151 14.21 6.82 -17.41
CA ALA A 151 13.11 6.68 -18.37
C ALA A 151 12.96 5.24 -18.89
N ASP A 152 14.05 4.48 -18.93
CA ASP A 152 14.14 3.08 -19.35
C ASP A 152 14.09 2.09 -18.18
N ALA A 153 13.65 2.54 -16.99
CA ALA A 153 13.49 1.68 -15.84
C ALA A 153 12.56 0.50 -16.13
N LYS A 154 12.96 -0.68 -15.66
CA LYS A 154 12.19 -1.93 -15.87
C LYS A 154 10.92 -1.99 -15.03
N VAL A 155 10.90 -1.31 -13.89
CA VAL A 155 9.75 -1.23 -13.01
C VAL A 155 9.25 0.21 -12.94
N THR A 156 8.01 0.43 -13.33
CA THR A 156 7.31 1.71 -13.20
C THR A 156 6.32 1.61 -12.05
N LEU A 157 6.55 2.39 -11.01
CA LEU A 157 5.57 2.67 -9.97
C LEU A 157 4.69 3.83 -10.46
N VAL A 158 3.39 3.70 -10.40
CA VAL A 158 2.44 4.78 -10.68
C VAL A 158 1.61 5.01 -9.44
N GLU A 159 1.70 6.21 -8.88
CA GLU A 159 0.92 6.61 -7.71
C GLU A 159 -0.21 7.56 -8.13
N PHE A 160 -1.45 7.19 -7.86
CA PHE A 160 -2.59 8.10 -7.88
C PHE A 160 -2.77 8.68 -6.48
N ALA A 161 -2.60 9.98 -6.34
CA ALA A 161 -2.51 10.62 -5.03
C ALA A 161 -3.20 11.98 -4.95
N ASP A 162 -3.47 12.35 -3.69
CA ASP A 162 -4.12 13.59 -3.29
C ASP A 162 -3.24 14.30 -2.25
N TYR A 163 -3.00 15.58 -2.45
CA TYR A 163 -2.11 16.36 -1.59
C TYR A 163 -2.67 16.63 -0.18
N GLU A 164 -3.97 16.48 0.05
CA GLU A 164 -4.56 16.57 1.38
C GLU A 164 -4.77 15.20 2.06
N CYS A 165 -4.48 14.08 1.35
CA CYS A 165 -4.58 12.75 1.92
C CYS A 165 -3.37 12.43 2.82
N PRO A 166 -3.55 12.16 4.14
CA PRO A 166 -2.43 11.88 5.05
C PRO A 166 -1.69 10.58 4.70
N TYR A 167 -2.39 9.61 4.13
CA TYR A 167 -1.77 8.37 3.66
C TYR A 167 -0.86 8.58 2.44
N CYS A 168 -1.16 9.56 1.56
CA CYS A 168 -0.27 9.94 0.47
C CYS A 168 1.00 10.62 0.99
N ALA A 169 0.87 11.51 1.98
CA ALA A 169 2.03 12.11 2.63
C ALA A 169 2.95 11.06 3.29
N ALA A 170 2.38 10.01 3.87
CA ALA A 170 3.13 8.90 4.43
C ALA A 170 3.74 7.97 3.35
N ALA A 171 3.09 7.84 2.20
CA ALA A 171 3.55 7.01 1.09
C ALA A 171 4.75 7.63 0.34
N ALA A 172 4.74 8.95 0.14
CA ALA A 172 5.72 9.66 -0.67
C ALA A 172 7.19 9.32 -0.31
N PRO A 173 7.65 9.36 0.96
CA PRO A 173 9.03 9.02 1.30
C PRO A 173 9.37 7.55 0.99
N ILE A 174 8.44 6.62 1.14
CA ILE A 174 8.64 5.18 0.85
C ILE A 174 8.85 4.97 -0.65
N LEU A 175 8.03 5.61 -1.47
CA LEU A 175 8.11 5.53 -2.93
C LEU A 175 9.38 6.20 -3.47
N HIS A 176 9.76 7.36 -2.92
CA HIS A 176 11.01 8.04 -3.26
C HIS A 176 12.23 7.21 -2.91
N GLN A 177 12.25 6.59 -1.73
CA GLN A 177 13.33 5.70 -1.29
C GLN A 177 13.48 4.52 -2.25
N ALA A 178 12.39 3.91 -2.70
CA ALA A 178 12.43 2.79 -3.66
C ALA A 178 13.12 3.15 -4.97
N VAL A 179 12.93 4.38 -5.47
CA VAL A 179 13.64 4.89 -6.67
C VAL A 179 15.11 5.15 -6.38
N GLN A 180 15.44 5.73 -5.22
CA GLN A 180 16.83 6.05 -4.85
C GLN A 180 17.67 4.78 -4.66
N GLU A 181 17.09 3.73 -4.12
CA GLU A 181 17.78 2.46 -3.82
C GLU A 181 17.89 1.54 -5.04
N ASN A 182 17.07 1.73 -6.09
CA ASN A 182 17.06 0.82 -7.23
C ASN A 182 17.01 1.56 -8.58
N PRO A 183 18.12 1.57 -9.35
CA PRO A 183 18.18 2.24 -10.65
C PRO A 183 17.28 1.62 -11.73
N GLN A 184 16.66 0.48 -11.46
CA GLN A 184 15.69 -0.17 -12.37
C GLN A 184 14.25 0.27 -12.09
N VAL A 185 14.05 1.20 -11.15
CA VAL A 185 12.73 1.70 -10.73
C VAL A 185 12.57 3.16 -11.11
N ARG A 186 11.40 3.51 -11.63
CA ARG A 186 10.93 4.89 -11.72
C ARG A 186 9.56 5.04 -11.04
N LEU A 187 9.29 6.22 -10.52
CA LEU A 187 8.01 6.61 -9.95
C LEU A 187 7.37 7.67 -10.84
N CYS A 188 6.12 7.45 -11.25
CA CYS A 188 5.30 8.44 -11.95
C CYS A 188 4.10 8.81 -11.08
N PHE A 189 3.80 10.10 -11.00
CA PHE A 189 2.71 10.63 -10.18
C PHE A 189 1.50 10.99 -11.04
N GLN A 190 0.30 10.66 -10.56
CA GLN A 190 -1.00 10.99 -11.17
C GLN A 190 -1.87 11.71 -10.14
N HIS A 191 -2.40 12.85 -10.52
CA HIS A 191 -3.28 13.62 -9.65
C HIS A 191 -4.65 12.95 -9.51
N PHE A 192 -5.06 12.71 -8.28
CA PHE A 192 -6.38 12.17 -7.96
C PHE A 192 -7.01 12.90 -6.77
N PRO A 193 -7.27 14.23 -6.91
CA PRO A 193 -7.87 15.02 -5.85
C PRO A 193 -9.27 14.50 -5.49
N LEU A 194 -9.51 14.22 -4.21
CA LEU A 194 -10.77 13.73 -3.68
C LEU A 194 -11.74 14.89 -3.46
N PRO A 195 -13.05 14.69 -3.69
CA PRO A 195 -14.04 15.75 -3.53
C PRO A 195 -14.21 16.29 -2.12
N SER A 196 -13.77 15.49 -1.11
CA SER A 196 -13.81 15.85 0.31
C SER A 196 -12.65 16.73 0.76
N HIS A 197 -11.70 17.03 -0.12
CA HIS A 197 -10.49 17.79 0.18
C HIS A 197 -10.51 19.12 -0.54
N ASP A 198 -10.71 20.21 0.22
CA ASP A 198 -11.01 21.53 -0.32
C ASP A 198 -9.88 22.14 -1.16
N ASN A 199 -8.61 21.89 -0.81
CA ASN A 199 -7.44 22.47 -1.48
C ASN A 199 -6.72 21.48 -2.41
N ALA A 200 -7.11 20.20 -2.42
CA ALA A 200 -6.41 19.17 -3.18
C ALA A 200 -6.36 19.48 -4.69
N PHE A 201 -7.46 19.97 -5.25
CA PHE A 201 -7.52 20.34 -6.67
C PHE A 201 -6.61 21.52 -7.00
N SER A 202 -6.61 22.56 -6.17
CA SER A 202 -5.72 23.73 -6.34
C SER A 202 -4.25 23.36 -6.16
N ALA A 203 -3.93 22.46 -5.22
CA ALA A 203 -2.59 21.95 -5.04
C ALA A 203 -2.14 21.10 -6.25
N ALA A 204 -3.04 20.29 -6.81
CA ALA A 204 -2.76 19.53 -8.03
C ALA A 204 -2.50 20.47 -9.24
N GLN A 205 -3.27 21.53 -9.42
CA GLN A 205 -3.01 22.54 -10.45
C GLN A 205 -1.64 23.20 -10.26
N ALA A 206 -1.26 23.57 -9.04
CA ALA A 206 0.04 24.14 -8.76
C ALA A 206 1.18 23.15 -9.07
N ALA A 207 0.99 21.86 -8.79
CA ALA A 207 1.96 20.82 -9.13
C ALA A 207 2.08 20.60 -10.65
N VAL A 208 0.97 20.68 -11.42
CA VAL A 208 1.00 20.68 -12.90
C VAL A 208 1.77 21.90 -13.41
N TYR A 209 1.53 23.08 -12.83
CA TYR A 209 2.28 24.29 -13.15
C TYR A 209 3.79 24.09 -12.91
N ALA A 210 4.16 23.56 -11.76
CA ALA A 210 5.54 23.27 -11.42
C ALA A 210 6.16 22.21 -12.36
N HIS A 211 5.39 21.20 -12.77
CA HIS A 211 5.84 20.20 -13.73
C HIS A 211 6.24 20.81 -15.06
N ARG A 212 5.43 21.71 -15.61
CA ARG A 212 5.72 22.44 -16.85
C ARG A 212 6.98 23.30 -16.78
N HIS A 213 7.41 23.67 -15.56
CA HIS A 213 8.60 24.47 -15.28
C HIS A 213 9.78 23.65 -14.72
N GLY A 214 9.70 22.30 -14.73
CA GLY A 214 10.76 21.42 -14.25
C GLY A 214 10.98 21.45 -12.74
N LYS A 215 9.96 21.84 -11.94
CA LYS A 215 10.00 22.01 -10.50
C LYS A 215 8.98 21.15 -9.76
N PHE A 216 8.53 20.05 -10.39
CA PHE A 216 7.47 19.21 -9.81
C PHE A 216 7.89 18.63 -8.46
N TRP A 217 9.00 17.92 -8.40
CA TRP A 217 9.38 17.16 -7.21
C TRP A 217 9.71 18.05 -6.03
N GLU A 218 10.33 19.21 -6.29
CA GLU A 218 10.59 20.20 -5.24
C GLU A 218 9.28 20.76 -4.65
N LEU A 219 8.32 21.10 -5.50
CA LEU A 219 7.02 21.59 -5.03
C LEU A 219 6.19 20.48 -4.38
N HIS A 220 6.20 19.28 -4.92
CA HIS A 220 5.52 18.10 -4.40
C HIS A 220 5.90 17.82 -2.93
N GLU A 221 7.19 17.79 -2.62
CA GLU A 221 7.65 17.61 -1.25
C GLU A 221 7.19 18.75 -0.32
N LEU A 222 7.25 19.99 -0.80
CA LEU A 222 6.83 21.13 0.00
C LEU A 222 5.32 21.12 0.26
N ILE A 223 4.51 20.73 -0.71
CA ILE A 223 3.06 20.62 -0.53
C ILE A 223 2.75 19.58 0.55
N PHE A 224 3.31 18.36 0.49
CA PHE A 224 3.08 17.35 1.50
C PHE A 224 3.57 17.75 2.88
N ARG A 225 4.73 18.41 3.00
CA ARG A 225 5.22 18.93 4.29
C ARG A 225 4.31 20.02 4.89
N ASN A 226 3.51 20.69 4.06
CA ASN A 226 2.59 21.74 4.49
C ASN A 226 1.12 21.32 4.42
N GLN A 227 0.84 20.03 4.25
CA GLN A 227 -0.48 19.46 3.99
C GLN A 227 -1.56 19.98 4.94
N GLN A 228 -1.29 20.00 6.24
CA GLN A 228 -2.27 20.38 7.26
C GLN A 228 -2.67 21.86 7.25
N ARG A 229 -1.96 22.71 6.52
CA ARG A 229 -2.22 24.14 6.43
C ARG A 229 -2.43 24.65 5.00
N LEU A 230 -2.71 23.74 4.08
CA LEU A 230 -2.93 24.11 2.68
C LEU A 230 -4.06 25.12 2.56
N SER A 231 -3.82 26.13 1.75
CA SER A 231 -4.74 27.16 1.33
C SER A 231 -4.23 27.79 0.04
N SER A 232 -5.05 28.53 -0.67
CA SER A 232 -4.62 29.24 -1.88
C SER A 232 -3.41 30.16 -1.64
N GLN A 233 -3.28 30.75 -0.44
CA GLN A 233 -2.13 31.57 -0.11
C GLN A 233 -0.88 30.73 0.13
N VAL A 234 -0.98 29.67 0.95
CA VAL A 234 0.14 28.75 1.21
C VAL A 234 0.66 28.15 -0.09
N ILE A 235 -0.22 27.71 -0.99
CA ILE A 235 0.18 27.16 -2.30
C ILE A 235 1.00 28.16 -3.10
N LYS A 236 0.58 29.44 -3.16
CA LYS A 236 1.33 30.52 -3.83
C LYS A 236 2.71 30.74 -3.19
N ASP A 237 2.78 30.73 -1.87
CA ASP A 237 4.03 30.91 -1.13
C ASP A 237 4.99 29.75 -1.41
N LEU A 238 4.50 28.50 -1.49
CA LEU A 238 5.30 27.32 -1.85
C LEU A 238 5.80 27.38 -3.31
N VAL A 239 4.95 27.83 -4.24
CA VAL A 239 5.36 28.07 -5.65
C VAL A 239 6.49 29.09 -5.72
N GLN A 240 6.40 30.17 -4.97
CA GLN A 240 7.47 31.16 -4.89
C GLN A 240 8.75 30.58 -4.25
N GLN A 241 8.61 29.72 -3.24
CA GLN A 241 9.74 29.09 -2.54
C GLN A 241 10.57 28.19 -3.47
N VAL A 242 9.94 27.53 -4.45
CA VAL A 242 10.66 26.74 -5.48
C VAL A 242 11.17 27.57 -6.64
N GLY A 243 11.08 28.91 -6.57
CA GLY A 243 11.60 29.85 -7.55
C GLY A 243 10.67 30.06 -8.76
N LEU A 244 9.39 29.71 -8.66
CA LEU A 244 8.40 29.93 -9.70
C LEU A 244 7.59 31.21 -9.42
N ASP A 245 6.99 31.79 -10.48
CA ASP A 245 6.14 32.98 -10.37
C ASP A 245 4.71 32.63 -9.90
N PRO A 246 4.28 33.07 -8.70
CA PRO A 246 2.90 32.84 -8.24
C PRO A 246 1.84 33.54 -9.09
N GLN A 247 2.17 34.66 -9.75
CA GLN A 247 1.23 35.33 -10.65
C GLN A 247 1.05 34.56 -11.96
N GLY A 248 2.12 33.90 -12.42
CA GLY A 248 2.07 32.95 -13.54
C GLY A 248 1.14 31.78 -13.24
N LEU A 249 1.18 31.22 -12.01
CA LEU A 249 0.21 30.22 -11.57
C LEU A 249 -1.23 30.75 -11.60
N VAL A 250 -1.47 31.93 -11.02
CA VAL A 250 -2.82 32.55 -11.00
C VAL A 250 -3.36 32.74 -12.41
N LYS A 251 -2.51 33.22 -13.32
CA LYS A 251 -2.88 33.38 -14.73
C LYS A 251 -3.20 32.02 -15.38
N ALA A 252 -2.35 31.02 -15.25
CA ALA A 252 -2.56 29.68 -15.83
C ALA A 252 -3.84 29.01 -15.30
N VAL A 253 -4.21 29.25 -14.04
CA VAL A 253 -5.48 28.79 -13.46
C VAL A 253 -6.67 29.54 -14.08
N ALA A 254 -6.56 30.88 -14.23
CA ALA A 254 -7.62 31.70 -14.82
C ALA A 254 -7.86 31.39 -16.31
N ASP A 255 -6.81 31.05 -17.03
CA ASP A 255 -6.86 30.67 -18.45
C ASP A 255 -7.26 29.19 -18.67
N ASP A 256 -7.59 28.44 -17.59
CA ASP A 256 -7.98 27.01 -17.58
C ASP A 256 -6.93 26.08 -18.22
N GLU A 257 -5.65 26.42 -18.11
CA GLU A 257 -4.57 25.64 -18.71
C GLU A 257 -4.22 24.36 -17.91
N LEU A 258 -4.48 24.34 -16.59
CA LEU A 258 -3.99 23.34 -15.66
C LEU A 258 -5.05 22.30 -15.30
N ALA A 259 -6.31 22.75 -15.16
CA ALA A 259 -7.43 21.89 -14.77
C ALA A 259 -7.64 20.69 -15.71
N PRO A 260 -7.53 20.82 -17.06
CA PRO A 260 -7.71 19.70 -17.97
C PRO A 260 -6.73 18.53 -17.71
N VAL A 261 -5.49 18.83 -17.30
CA VAL A 261 -4.50 17.78 -16.96
C VAL A 261 -4.92 17.03 -15.72
N VAL A 262 -5.31 17.76 -14.67
CA VAL A 262 -5.77 17.15 -13.40
C VAL A 262 -7.01 16.29 -13.64
N GLU A 263 -8.00 16.82 -14.39
CA GLU A 263 -9.24 16.09 -14.67
C GLU A 263 -9.01 14.86 -15.58
N LYS A 264 -8.10 14.92 -16.56
CA LYS A 264 -7.71 13.78 -17.38
C LYS A 264 -7.16 12.66 -16.51
N GLN A 265 -6.22 12.95 -15.60
CA GLN A 265 -5.60 11.98 -14.72
C GLN A 265 -6.63 11.41 -13.71
N ARG A 266 -7.48 12.26 -13.15
CA ARG A 266 -8.56 11.85 -12.27
C ARG A 266 -9.60 10.98 -12.99
N ALA A 267 -9.96 11.30 -14.23
CA ALA A 267 -10.85 10.48 -15.05
C ALA A 267 -10.24 9.10 -15.35
N GLN A 268 -8.94 9.05 -15.66
CA GLN A 268 -8.21 7.80 -15.82
C GLN A 268 -8.27 6.95 -14.56
N GLY A 269 -7.98 7.54 -13.39
CA GLY A 269 -8.06 6.83 -12.11
C GLY A 269 -9.46 6.26 -11.85
N ARG A 270 -10.52 7.02 -12.14
CA ARG A 270 -11.91 6.52 -12.04
C ARG A 270 -12.19 5.36 -12.99
N ALA A 271 -11.69 5.42 -14.22
CA ALA A 271 -11.84 4.35 -15.21
C ALA A 271 -11.11 3.07 -14.77
N LEU A 272 -10.02 3.19 -14.00
CA LEU A 272 -9.30 2.10 -13.36
C LEU A 272 -9.97 1.58 -12.07
N GLY A 273 -11.12 2.13 -11.67
CA GLY A 273 -11.84 1.74 -10.46
C GLY A 273 -11.25 2.27 -9.16
N ILE A 274 -10.40 3.31 -9.22
CA ILE A 274 -9.81 3.92 -8.02
C ILE A 274 -10.89 4.68 -7.24
N THR A 275 -11.00 4.36 -5.95
CA THR A 275 -11.97 4.98 -5.04
C THR A 275 -11.32 5.74 -3.88
N GLY A 276 -9.99 5.64 -3.73
CA GLY A 276 -9.24 6.27 -2.65
C GLY A 276 -7.76 6.42 -2.97
N THR A 277 -7.07 7.18 -2.12
CA THR A 277 -5.65 7.50 -2.26
C THR A 277 -4.84 7.16 -1.00
N PRO A 278 -3.55 6.79 -1.13
CA PRO A 278 -2.88 6.52 -2.39
C PRO A 278 -3.36 5.21 -3.03
N THR A 279 -3.41 5.14 -4.36
CA THR A 279 -3.50 3.88 -5.08
C THR A 279 -2.25 3.75 -5.95
N ILE A 280 -1.54 2.63 -5.77
CA ILE A 280 -0.23 2.40 -6.39
C ILE A 280 -0.33 1.24 -7.37
N PHE A 281 0.29 1.39 -8.53
CA PHE A 281 0.46 0.33 -9.52
C PHE A 281 1.95 0.06 -9.74
N VAL A 282 2.27 -1.21 -9.92
CA VAL A 282 3.62 -1.70 -10.27
C VAL A 282 3.52 -2.34 -11.65
N ASN A 283 4.07 -1.70 -12.68
CA ASN A 283 3.93 -2.14 -14.08
C ASN A 283 2.48 -2.44 -14.48
N GLY A 284 1.54 -1.58 -14.08
CA GLY A 284 0.10 -1.73 -14.36
C GLY A 284 -0.65 -2.69 -13.43
N ARG A 285 0.03 -3.39 -12.53
CA ARG A 285 -0.53 -4.28 -11.53
C ARG A 285 -0.78 -3.50 -10.25
N GLN A 286 -2.00 -3.49 -9.72
CA GLN A 286 -2.32 -2.77 -8.49
C GLN A 286 -1.57 -3.38 -7.29
N PHE A 287 -0.88 -2.54 -6.53
CA PHE A 287 -0.25 -2.91 -5.27
C PHE A 287 -1.32 -2.98 -4.17
N THR A 288 -1.58 -4.18 -3.66
CA THR A 288 -2.67 -4.44 -2.70
C THR A 288 -2.17 -4.81 -1.29
N LEU A 289 -0.86 -4.80 -1.08
CA LEU A 289 -0.26 -5.08 0.22
C LEU A 289 -0.22 -3.81 1.09
N PRO A 290 -0.11 -3.94 2.41
CA PRO A 290 0.22 -2.79 3.26
C PRO A 290 1.50 -2.12 2.78
N LEU A 291 1.46 -0.80 2.58
CA LEU A 291 2.62 -0.09 2.07
C LEU A 291 3.70 0.02 3.18
N SER A 292 4.79 -0.68 2.97
CA SER A 292 6.01 -0.59 3.76
C SER A 292 7.23 -0.66 2.85
N PRO A 293 8.41 -0.15 3.25
CA PRO A 293 9.64 -0.28 2.47
C PRO A 293 9.98 -1.74 2.12
N GLU A 294 9.76 -2.65 3.05
CA GLU A 294 10.03 -4.08 2.86
C GLU A 294 9.11 -4.73 1.83
N LEU A 295 7.78 -4.56 1.95
CA LEU A 295 6.81 -5.17 1.05
C LEU A 295 6.85 -4.55 -0.34
N LEU A 296 7.15 -3.24 -0.45
CA LEU A 296 7.36 -2.59 -1.73
C LEU A 296 8.63 -3.13 -2.41
N ARG A 297 9.75 -3.26 -1.67
CA ARG A 297 10.99 -3.85 -2.18
C ARG A 297 10.77 -5.27 -2.66
N PHE A 298 10.08 -6.13 -1.91
CA PHE A 298 9.73 -7.48 -2.33
C PHE A 298 8.92 -7.49 -3.62
N THR A 299 7.94 -6.60 -3.72
CA THR A 299 7.11 -6.49 -4.93
C THR A 299 7.93 -6.07 -6.16
N ILE A 300 8.87 -5.14 -6.00
CA ILE A 300 9.78 -4.71 -7.06
C ILE A 300 10.70 -5.86 -7.49
N GLU A 301 11.27 -6.58 -6.53
CA GLU A 301 12.15 -7.72 -6.80
C GLU A 301 11.40 -8.87 -7.49
N ASP A 302 10.18 -9.17 -7.07
CA ASP A 302 9.32 -10.18 -7.71
C ASP A 302 8.96 -9.77 -9.14
N GLU A 303 8.68 -8.49 -9.36
CA GLU A 303 8.39 -7.96 -10.69
C GLU A 303 9.60 -8.09 -11.65
N LEU A 304 10.79 -7.76 -11.17
CA LEU A 304 12.03 -7.91 -11.93
C LEU A 304 12.33 -9.37 -12.24
N GLU A 305 12.16 -10.27 -11.29
CA GLU A 305 12.36 -11.69 -11.46
C GLU A 305 11.37 -12.28 -12.48
N TRP A 306 10.08 -11.97 -12.33
CA TRP A 306 9.04 -12.40 -13.26
C TRP A 306 9.34 -11.94 -14.71
N GLN A 307 9.84 -10.72 -14.91
CA GLN A 307 10.25 -10.23 -16.21
C GLN A 307 11.46 -10.97 -16.77
N THR A 308 12.45 -11.36 -15.95
CA THR A 308 13.64 -12.09 -16.42
C THR A 308 13.29 -13.46 -16.98
N HIS A 309 12.16 -14.02 -16.57
CA HIS A 309 11.62 -15.30 -17.07
C HIS A 309 10.54 -15.11 -18.15
N GLY A 310 10.52 -13.94 -18.80
CA GLY A 310 9.63 -13.68 -19.93
C GLY A 310 8.15 -13.59 -19.58
N GLY A 311 7.83 -13.19 -18.36
CA GLY A 311 6.46 -13.04 -17.88
C GLY A 311 5.87 -14.34 -17.32
N LYS A 312 6.71 -15.18 -16.75
CA LYS A 312 6.37 -16.42 -16.06
C LYS A 312 7.17 -16.53 -14.77
N TRP A 313 6.79 -17.45 -13.90
CA TRP A 313 7.64 -17.86 -12.80
C TRP A 313 8.65 -18.93 -13.25
N ALA A 314 9.77 -19.04 -12.56
CA ALA A 314 10.92 -19.84 -13.00
C ALA A 314 10.61 -21.31 -13.24
N ASN A 315 9.55 -21.85 -12.63
CA ASN A 315 9.18 -23.27 -12.71
C ASN A 315 7.86 -23.53 -13.48
N GLU A 316 7.31 -22.50 -14.16
CA GLU A 316 6.10 -22.61 -15.00
C GLU A 316 6.38 -23.16 -16.41
#